data_14cdc2e594b0925de15bf46ff1a6fe32
#
_entry.id   14cdc2e594b0925de15bf46ff1a6fe32
#
_cell.length_a   1.000
_cell.length_b   1.000
_cell.length_c   1.000
_cell.angle_alpha   90.00
_cell.angle_beta   90.00
_cell.angle_gamma   90.00
#
_symmetry.space_group_name_H-M   'P 1'
#
loop_
_entity.id
_entity.type
_entity.pdbx_description
1 polymer ?
#
loop_
_entity_poly.entity_id
_entity_poly.type
_entity_poly.pdbx_seq_one_letter_code
_entity_poly.pdbx_strand_id
1 'polypeptide(L)'
;MYLEHWNLNHLPFENVPNPAFYYPSPTHEEALERLKYAVYCGKGAAMITGGVGCGKTILSRALINRLEKERYHVAAMTNPLLAPVAFLHSVMCSFKESHNHAPPKAKLWNELEGRLKRNMGRGNGSVLIIDEAQAITDRRTLEELRMLLNLQTDDKFMLTLILLGQLELEHLVEGVEPLKQRIAIKYRLNHLSMQDVDSYVGHRLRIAGSNQSPFSDEALEAIYACTQGIPRDINNLCDRSLLSAYLENIERVDKAVVDEAWQDLL
;
A
#
# COMPACT_ATOMS: atom_id res chain seq x y z
N MET A 1 -26.17 -7.68 12.21
CA MET A 1 -25.71 -8.89 12.89
C MET A 1 -24.86 -8.48 14.10
N TYR A 2 -23.56 -8.73 14.17
CA TYR A 2 -22.81 -8.43 15.41
C TYR A 2 -22.56 -6.93 15.66
N LEU A 3 -22.80 -6.04 14.69
CA LEU A 3 -22.58 -4.61 14.82
C LEU A 3 -23.36 -3.98 15.98
N GLU A 4 -24.65 -4.33 16.11
CA GLU A 4 -25.50 -3.81 17.19
C GLU A 4 -25.05 -4.32 18.56
N HIS A 5 -24.63 -5.60 18.62
CA HIS A 5 -24.13 -6.22 19.85
C HIS A 5 -22.87 -5.49 20.38
N TRP A 6 -21.97 -5.09 19.47
CA TRP A 6 -20.72 -4.40 19.82
C TRP A 6 -20.82 -2.87 19.73
N ASN A 7 -22.00 -2.30 19.53
CA ASN A 7 -22.22 -0.85 19.34
C ASN A 7 -21.34 -0.25 18.24
N LEU A 8 -21.27 -0.93 17.09
CA LEU A 8 -20.46 -0.54 15.93
C LEU A 8 -21.36 0.02 14.81
N ASN A 9 -20.88 1.08 14.14
CA ASN A 9 -21.53 1.65 12.96
C ASN A 9 -21.08 0.99 11.66
N HIS A 10 -19.87 0.43 11.66
CA HIS A 10 -19.22 -0.20 10.51
C HIS A 10 -18.45 -1.45 10.94
N LEU A 11 -18.15 -2.34 9.98
CA LEU A 11 -17.24 -3.46 10.22
C LEU A 11 -15.81 -2.94 10.49
N PRO A 12 -15.24 -3.18 11.67
CA PRO A 12 -13.95 -2.59 12.04
C PRO A 12 -12.77 -3.28 11.35
N PHE A 13 -12.88 -4.56 11.01
CA PHE A 13 -11.75 -5.39 10.61
C PHE A 13 -11.78 -5.86 9.16
N GLU A 14 -12.46 -5.11 8.28
CA GLU A 14 -12.43 -5.36 6.86
C GLU A 14 -11.02 -5.19 6.27
N ASN A 15 -10.63 -6.12 5.36
CA ASN A 15 -9.34 -6.09 4.68
C ASN A 15 -9.32 -5.20 3.43
N VAL A 16 -10.43 -4.51 3.13
CA VAL A 16 -10.45 -3.50 2.06
C VAL A 16 -9.57 -2.33 2.48
N PRO A 17 -8.60 -1.91 1.64
CA PRO A 17 -7.68 -0.83 2.00
C PRO A 17 -8.38 0.53 1.97
N ASN A 18 -9.20 0.81 3.01
CA ASN A 18 -9.88 2.07 3.22
C ASN A 18 -8.96 3.03 3.99
N PRO A 19 -8.58 4.20 3.40
CA PRO A 19 -7.69 5.16 4.07
C PRO A 19 -8.19 5.71 5.40
N ALA A 20 -9.51 5.68 5.67
CA ALA A 20 -10.06 6.10 6.96
C ALA A 20 -9.57 5.21 8.12
N PHE A 21 -9.28 3.93 7.83
CA PHE A 21 -8.74 2.96 8.79
C PHE A 21 -7.21 2.88 8.79
N TYR A 22 -6.52 3.83 8.15
CA TYR A 22 -5.06 3.86 8.20
C TYR A 22 -4.58 4.13 9.62
N TYR A 23 -3.87 3.15 10.19
CA TYR A 23 -3.24 3.30 11.50
C TYR A 23 -1.78 3.74 11.32
N PRO A 24 -1.40 4.90 11.86
CA PRO A 24 -0.06 5.45 11.73
C PRO A 24 0.92 4.83 12.75
N SER A 25 1.23 3.53 12.61
CA SER A 25 2.28 2.96 13.45
C SER A 25 3.63 3.62 13.15
N PRO A 26 4.61 3.54 14.05
CA PRO A 26 5.92 4.17 13.84
C PRO A 26 6.58 3.78 12.51
N THR A 27 6.50 2.50 12.14
CA THR A 27 7.07 2.01 10.88
C THR A 27 6.30 2.50 9.65
N HIS A 28 4.96 2.60 9.73
CA HIS A 28 4.13 3.12 8.65
C HIS A 28 4.32 4.63 8.45
N GLU A 29 4.40 5.41 9.53
CA GLU A 29 4.68 6.85 9.44
C GLU A 29 6.10 7.11 8.90
N GLU A 30 7.10 6.37 9.32
CA GLU A 30 8.45 6.49 8.76
C GLU A 30 8.44 6.17 7.25
N ALA A 31 7.80 5.08 6.84
CA ALA A 31 7.67 4.72 5.43
C ALA A 31 6.99 5.85 4.63
N LEU A 32 5.91 6.40 5.18
CA LEU A 32 5.14 7.47 4.55
C LEU A 32 5.94 8.77 4.40
N GLU A 33 6.68 9.17 5.45
CA GLU A 33 7.54 10.35 5.40
C GLU A 33 8.69 10.18 4.37
N ARG A 34 9.26 8.99 4.27
CA ARG A 34 10.26 8.66 3.23
C ARG A 34 9.68 8.76 1.82
N LEU A 35 8.45 8.28 1.60
CA LEU A 35 7.75 8.41 0.32
C LEU A 35 7.42 9.88 0.00
N LYS A 36 6.94 10.64 0.97
CA LYS A 36 6.71 12.09 0.83
C LYS A 36 7.99 12.83 0.46
N TYR A 37 9.09 12.51 1.15
CA TYR A 37 10.39 13.08 0.82
C TYR A 37 10.80 12.77 -0.63
N ALA A 38 10.60 11.52 -1.09
CA ALA A 38 10.89 11.16 -2.48
C ALA A 38 10.09 12.04 -3.47
N VAL A 39 8.80 12.24 -3.20
CA VAL A 39 7.92 13.03 -4.06
C VAL A 39 8.25 14.51 -4.00
N TYR A 40 8.39 15.09 -2.80
CA TYR A 40 8.63 16.53 -2.65
C TYR A 40 10.00 16.96 -3.16
N CYS A 41 11.01 16.11 -3.02
CA CYS A 41 12.36 16.37 -3.52
C CYS A 41 12.56 15.91 -4.97
N GLY A 42 11.52 15.38 -5.65
CA GLY A 42 11.63 14.93 -7.04
C GLY A 42 12.69 13.85 -7.24
N LYS A 43 12.80 12.89 -6.29
CA LYS A 43 13.72 11.75 -6.43
C LYS A 43 13.23 10.84 -7.54
N GLY A 44 14.15 10.20 -8.27
CA GLY A 44 13.80 9.34 -9.41
C GLY A 44 12.90 8.17 -8.99
N ALA A 45 13.31 7.40 -7.98
CA ALA A 45 12.49 6.30 -7.48
C ALA A 45 12.62 6.08 -5.96
N ALA A 46 11.55 5.53 -5.39
CA ALA A 46 11.50 4.98 -4.03
C ALA A 46 10.91 3.56 -4.07
N MET A 47 11.36 2.70 -3.17
CA MET A 47 10.91 1.33 -3.04
C MET A 47 10.55 1.02 -1.59
N ILE A 48 9.34 0.49 -1.37
CA ILE A 48 8.91 -0.06 -0.10
C ILE A 48 8.66 -1.56 -0.28
N THR A 49 9.32 -2.36 0.51
CA THR A 49 9.12 -3.81 0.55
C THR A 49 8.51 -4.24 1.88
N GLY A 50 7.95 -5.43 1.93
CA GLY A 50 7.40 -5.99 3.17
C GLY A 50 6.56 -7.23 2.91
N GLY A 51 6.28 -7.99 3.96
CA GLY A 51 5.49 -9.21 3.89
C GLY A 51 4.08 -9.00 3.34
N VAL A 52 3.41 -10.11 3.01
CA VAL A 52 1.99 -10.11 2.64
C VAL A 52 1.17 -9.58 3.81
N GLY A 53 0.19 -8.74 3.56
CA GLY A 53 -0.71 -8.24 4.61
C GLY A 53 -0.17 -7.14 5.52
N CYS A 54 1.10 -6.71 5.37
CA CYS A 54 1.72 -5.69 6.24
C CYS A 54 1.28 -4.24 5.96
N GLY A 55 0.36 -3.98 5.01
CA GLY A 55 -0.23 -2.65 4.82
C GLY A 55 0.36 -1.78 3.70
N LYS A 56 1.14 -2.32 2.76
CA LYS A 56 1.72 -1.55 1.64
C LYS A 56 0.68 -0.79 0.81
N THR A 57 -0.40 -1.46 0.46
CA THR A 57 -1.48 -0.84 -0.36
C THR A 57 -2.19 0.29 0.38
N ILE A 58 -2.48 0.15 1.69
CA ILE A 58 -3.09 1.23 2.46
C ILE A 58 -2.11 2.39 2.65
N LEU A 59 -0.82 2.13 2.77
CA LEU A 59 0.24 3.14 2.80
C LEU A 59 0.26 3.98 1.52
N SER A 60 0.14 3.35 0.33
CA SER A 60 0.07 4.08 -0.93
C SER A 60 -1.16 4.97 -1.02
N ARG A 61 -2.31 4.49 -0.55
CA ARG A 61 -3.56 5.29 -0.50
C ARG A 61 -3.45 6.45 0.50
N ALA A 62 -2.80 6.23 1.65
CA ALA A 62 -2.51 7.28 2.62
C ALA A 62 -1.60 8.36 2.01
N LEU A 63 -0.57 7.96 1.26
CA LEU A 63 0.28 8.90 0.51
C LEU A 63 -0.54 9.73 -0.48
N ILE A 64 -1.34 9.08 -1.33
CA ILE A 64 -2.17 9.77 -2.34
C ILE A 64 -3.08 10.82 -1.68
N ASN A 65 -3.67 10.48 -0.52
CA ASN A 65 -4.55 11.40 0.19
C ASN A 65 -3.81 12.58 0.85
N ARG A 66 -2.52 12.41 1.16
CA ARG A 66 -1.68 13.47 1.77
C ARG A 66 -0.97 14.35 0.75
N LEU A 67 -0.92 13.92 -0.52
CA LEU A 67 -0.36 14.74 -1.60
C LEU A 67 -1.37 15.80 -2.06
N GLU A 68 -0.88 17.02 -2.27
CA GLU A 68 -1.68 18.13 -2.79
C GLU A 68 -2.12 17.83 -4.23
N LYS A 69 -3.42 17.58 -4.43
CA LYS A 69 -3.98 17.17 -5.72
C LYS A 69 -3.78 18.17 -6.85
N GLU A 70 -3.65 19.44 -6.51
CA GLU A 70 -3.42 20.53 -7.46
C GLU A 70 -1.95 20.59 -7.92
N ARG A 71 -1.05 20.04 -7.09
CA ARG A 71 0.40 20.10 -7.29
C ARG A 71 0.99 18.79 -7.84
N TYR A 72 0.30 17.66 -7.63
CA TYR A 72 0.80 16.35 -8.03
C TYR A 72 -0.23 15.59 -8.86
N HIS A 73 0.21 15.13 -10.03
CA HIS A 73 -0.54 14.18 -10.85
C HIS A 73 -0.10 12.76 -10.47
N VAL A 74 -0.97 12.05 -9.76
CA VAL A 74 -0.67 10.70 -9.28
C VAL A 74 -1.38 9.68 -10.15
N ALA A 75 -0.62 8.74 -10.70
CA ALA A 75 -1.08 7.52 -11.33
C ALA A 75 -0.78 6.33 -10.42
N ALA A 76 -1.70 5.39 -10.29
CA ALA A 76 -1.51 4.18 -9.50
C ALA A 76 -1.91 2.94 -10.32
N MET A 77 -1.06 1.93 -10.28
CA MET A 77 -1.24 0.64 -10.94
C MET A 77 -1.15 -0.47 -9.89
N THR A 78 -2.15 -1.36 -9.85
CA THR A 78 -2.22 -2.47 -8.88
C THR A 78 -1.99 -3.85 -9.51
N ASN A 79 -1.98 -3.94 -10.84
CA ASN A 79 -1.67 -5.18 -11.57
C ASN A 79 -0.62 -4.91 -12.65
N PRO A 80 0.68 -4.99 -12.32
CA PRO A 80 1.76 -4.71 -13.26
C PRO A 80 2.19 -5.93 -14.09
N LEU A 81 1.52 -7.09 -13.97
CA LEU A 81 1.82 -8.30 -14.74
C LEU A 81 1.36 -8.13 -16.20
N LEU A 82 2.07 -7.31 -16.95
CA LEU A 82 1.72 -6.90 -18.31
C LEU A 82 2.95 -6.97 -19.24
N ALA A 83 2.71 -7.32 -20.50
CA ALA A 83 3.72 -7.17 -21.56
C ALA A 83 4.07 -5.67 -21.76
N PRO A 84 5.27 -5.31 -22.27
CA PRO A 84 5.79 -3.95 -22.30
C PRO A 84 4.84 -2.89 -22.88
N VAL A 85 4.19 -3.18 -24.01
CA VAL A 85 3.26 -2.23 -24.66
C VAL A 85 1.98 -2.05 -23.81
N ALA A 86 1.44 -3.15 -23.29
CA ALA A 86 0.26 -3.12 -22.41
C ALA A 86 0.58 -2.41 -21.09
N PHE A 87 1.80 -2.60 -20.56
CA PHE A 87 2.28 -1.88 -19.37
C PHE A 87 2.31 -0.37 -19.62
N LEU A 88 2.96 0.11 -20.68
CA LEU A 88 3.00 1.54 -21.02
C LEU A 88 1.60 2.11 -21.26
N HIS A 89 0.73 1.36 -21.93
CA HIS A 89 -0.66 1.77 -22.13
C HIS A 89 -1.39 1.90 -20.80
N SER A 90 -1.21 0.95 -19.88
CA SER A 90 -1.81 1.00 -18.54
C SER A 90 -1.28 2.19 -17.73
N VAL A 91 0.01 2.51 -17.84
CA VAL A 91 0.59 3.73 -17.23
C VAL A 91 -0.10 4.98 -17.76
N MET A 92 -0.28 5.09 -19.08
CA MET A 92 -0.98 6.22 -19.69
C MET A 92 -2.43 6.34 -19.21
N CYS A 93 -3.18 5.23 -19.20
CA CYS A 93 -4.56 5.19 -18.70
C CYS A 93 -4.64 5.62 -17.23
N SER A 94 -3.66 5.22 -16.40
CA SER A 94 -3.60 5.60 -14.97
C SER A 94 -3.40 7.10 -14.78
N PHE A 95 -2.78 7.79 -15.75
CA PHE A 95 -2.73 9.24 -15.79
C PHE A 95 -3.99 9.88 -16.41
N LYS A 96 -5.07 9.13 -16.59
CA LYS A 96 -6.35 9.57 -17.17
C LYS A 96 -6.26 9.99 -18.65
N GLU A 97 -5.35 9.42 -19.39
CA GLU A 97 -5.32 9.49 -20.85
C GLU A 97 -5.97 8.20 -21.38
N SER A 98 -7.17 8.31 -21.92
CA SER A 98 -7.88 7.13 -22.45
C SER A 98 -7.63 6.98 -23.94
N HIS A 99 -7.26 5.78 -24.34
CA HIS A 99 -7.24 5.36 -25.73
C HIS A 99 -8.16 4.15 -25.88
N ASN A 100 -9.04 4.16 -26.87
CA ASN A 100 -9.91 3.02 -27.16
C ASN A 100 -9.13 1.76 -27.58
N HIS A 101 -7.93 1.96 -28.12
CA HIS A 101 -6.98 0.91 -28.48
C HIS A 101 -5.57 1.34 -28.12
N ALA A 102 -4.70 0.39 -27.74
CA ALA A 102 -3.30 0.69 -27.46
C ALA A 102 -2.59 1.14 -28.75
N PRO A 103 -2.11 2.37 -28.83
CA PRO A 103 -1.36 2.83 -29.99
C PRO A 103 0.03 2.16 -30.03
N PRO A 104 0.78 2.30 -31.15
CA PRO A 104 2.14 1.82 -31.23
C PRO A 104 3.02 2.33 -30.09
N LYS A 105 3.97 1.52 -29.63
CA LYS A 105 4.84 1.81 -28.49
C LYS A 105 5.48 3.20 -28.57
N ALA A 106 6.01 3.56 -29.74
CA ALA A 106 6.64 4.88 -29.93
C ALA A 106 5.68 6.03 -29.68
N LYS A 107 4.42 5.89 -30.07
CA LYS A 107 3.39 6.90 -29.83
C LYS A 107 3.07 7.01 -28.33
N LEU A 108 2.95 5.88 -27.63
CA LEU A 108 2.74 5.87 -26.18
C LEU A 108 3.87 6.62 -25.45
N TRP A 109 5.12 6.38 -25.82
CA TRP A 109 6.28 7.06 -25.25
C TRP A 109 6.24 8.56 -25.48
N ASN A 110 5.99 9.01 -26.72
CA ASN A 110 5.94 10.44 -27.06
C ASN A 110 4.80 11.16 -26.31
N GLU A 111 3.65 10.52 -26.18
CA GLU A 111 2.50 11.09 -25.46
C GLU A 111 2.78 11.17 -23.96
N LEU A 112 3.37 10.13 -23.36
CA LEU A 112 3.74 10.12 -21.95
C LEU A 112 4.76 11.21 -21.64
N GLU A 113 5.85 11.27 -22.42
CA GLU A 113 6.88 12.31 -22.28
C GLU A 113 6.28 13.71 -22.43
N GLY A 114 5.44 13.92 -23.46
CA GLY A 114 4.75 15.19 -23.68
C GLY A 114 3.87 15.58 -22.49
N ARG A 115 3.18 14.62 -21.86
CA ARG A 115 2.39 14.86 -20.67
C ARG A 115 3.24 15.26 -19.47
N LEU A 116 4.30 14.50 -19.20
CA LEU A 116 5.21 14.79 -18.09
C LEU A 116 5.86 16.18 -18.24
N LYS A 117 6.26 16.55 -19.46
CA LYS A 117 6.76 17.91 -19.78
C LYS A 117 5.70 18.98 -19.51
N ARG A 118 4.45 18.75 -19.90
CA ARG A 118 3.36 19.72 -19.64
C ARG A 118 3.10 19.88 -18.14
N ASN A 119 3.09 18.78 -17.36
CA ASN A 119 2.93 18.85 -15.92
C ASN A 119 4.05 19.65 -15.28
N MET A 120 5.29 19.34 -15.60
CA MET A 120 6.46 20.05 -15.11
C MET A 120 6.45 21.55 -15.49
N GLY A 121 6.09 21.88 -16.73
CA GLY A 121 5.98 23.28 -17.20
C GLY A 121 4.92 24.09 -16.46
N ARG A 122 3.94 23.42 -15.82
CA ARG A 122 2.92 24.03 -14.93
C ARG A 122 3.36 24.08 -13.47
N GLY A 123 4.56 23.62 -13.16
CA GLY A 123 5.05 23.50 -11.78
C GLY A 123 4.51 22.26 -11.02
N ASN A 124 3.88 21.33 -11.73
CA ASN A 124 3.28 20.14 -11.13
C ASN A 124 4.22 18.93 -11.20
N GLY A 125 4.30 18.17 -10.11
CA GLY A 125 4.99 16.87 -10.08
C GLY A 125 4.15 15.76 -10.67
N SER A 126 4.79 14.73 -11.21
CA SER A 126 4.14 13.48 -11.63
C SER A 126 4.65 12.32 -10.79
N VAL A 127 3.73 11.48 -10.30
CA VAL A 127 4.05 10.32 -9.47
C VAL A 127 3.39 9.09 -10.07
N LEU A 128 4.16 8.02 -10.27
CA LEU A 128 3.66 6.72 -10.65
C LEU A 128 3.87 5.74 -9.49
N ILE A 129 2.80 5.20 -8.97
CA ILE A 129 2.81 4.18 -7.92
C ILE A 129 2.51 2.84 -8.57
N ILE A 130 3.38 1.87 -8.39
CA ILE A 130 3.17 0.49 -8.82
C ILE A 130 3.11 -0.38 -7.58
N ASP A 131 1.93 -0.91 -7.29
CA ASP A 131 1.72 -1.89 -6.24
C ASP A 131 1.93 -3.31 -6.79
N GLU A 132 2.31 -4.25 -5.92
CA GLU A 132 2.70 -5.63 -6.28
C GLU A 132 3.79 -5.67 -7.37
N ALA A 133 4.77 -4.76 -7.32
CA ALA A 133 5.78 -4.58 -8.35
C ALA A 133 6.68 -5.83 -8.56
N GLN A 134 6.77 -6.76 -7.59
CA GLN A 134 7.44 -8.05 -7.77
C GLN A 134 6.78 -8.93 -8.85
N ALA A 135 5.51 -8.65 -9.23
CA ALA A 135 4.84 -9.36 -10.31
C ALA A 135 5.39 -9.02 -11.71
N ILE A 136 6.24 -8.00 -11.83
CA ILE A 136 6.90 -7.64 -13.10
C ILE A 136 8.05 -8.64 -13.35
N THR A 137 7.76 -9.78 -13.94
CA THR A 137 8.75 -10.82 -14.22
C THR A 137 9.37 -10.71 -15.62
N ASP A 138 8.71 -10.00 -16.55
CA ASP A 138 9.24 -9.78 -17.91
C ASP A 138 10.36 -8.74 -17.89
N ARG A 139 11.58 -9.16 -18.19
CA ARG A 139 12.75 -8.30 -18.25
C ARG A 139 12.57 -7.10 -19.19
N ARG A 140 11.80 -7.25 -20.26
CA ARG A 140 11.50 -6.14 -21.18
C ARG A 140 10.61 -5.09 -20.54
N THR A 141 9.69 -5.48 -19.65
CA THR A 141 8.87 -4.53 -18.87
C THR A 141 9.72 -3.83 -17.81
N LEU A 142 10.70 -4.51 -17.20
CA LEU A 142 11.67 -3.85 -16.31
C LEU A 142 12.52 -2.80 -17.05
N GLU A 143 12.85 -3.05 -18.33
CA GLU A 143 13.51 -2.04 -19.16
C GLU A 143 12.60 -0.83 -19.43
N GLU A 144 11.28 -0.99 -19.57
CA GLU A 144 10.36 0.15 -19.66
C GLU A 144 10.40 0.99 -18.37
N LEU A 145 10.42 0.36 -17.19
CA LEU A 145 10.58 1.09 -15.92
C LEU A 145 11.89 1.89 -15.88
N ARG A 146 12.99 1.27 -16.31
CA ARG A 146 14.27 1.95 -16.39
C ARG A 146 14.22 3.16 -17.34
N MET A 147 13.55 2.99 -18.48
CA MET A 147 13.39 4.09 -19.46
C MET A 147 12.51 5.22 -18.91
N LEU A 148 11.46 4.92 -18.12
CA LEU A 148 10.67 5.94 -17.44
C LEU A 148 11.53 6.83 -16.54
N LEU A 149 12.51 6.26 -15.86
CA LEU A 149 13.45 6.97 -15.00
C LEU A 149 14.54 7.76 -15.77
N ASN A 150 14.61 7.59 -17.09
CA ASN A 150 15.43 8.44 -17.95
C ASN A 150 14.70 9.72 -18.40
N LEU A 151 13.39 9.82 -18.14
CA LEU A 151 12.63 11.04 -18.42
C LEU A 151 12.97 12.10 -17.38
N GLN A 152 13.97 12.91 -17.71
CA GLN A 152 14.52 13.97 -16.86
C GLN A 152 14.89 15.19 -17.70
N THR A 153 14.97 16.34 -17.05
CA THR A 153 15.65 17.52 -17.56
C THR A 153 17.10 17.54 -17.05
N ASP A 154 17.83 18.57 -17.31
CA ASP A 154 19.23 18.70 -16.84
C ASP A 154 19.33 18.70 -15.31
N ASP A 155 18.26 19.09 -14.60
CA ASP A 155 18.25 19.28 -13.14
C ASP A 155 17.21 18.45 -12.38
N LYS A 156 16.22 17.85 -13.06
CA LYS A 156 15.08 17.19 -12.38
C LYS A 156 14.55 15.97 -13.12
N PHE A 157 14.09 14.99 -12.35
CA PHE A 157 13.25 13.91 -12.88
C PHE A 157 11.84 14.43 -13.19
N MET A 158 11.29 14.07 -14.36
CA MET A 158 9.92 14.41 -14.74
C MET A 158 8.88 13.55 -14.06
N LEU A 159 9.32 12.42 -13.47
CA LEU A 159 8.49 11.41 -12.83
C LEU A 159 9.18 10.89 -11.58
N THR A 160 8.44 10.81 -10.47
CA THR A 160 8.84 10.01 -9.30
C THR A 160 8.13 8.66 -9.36
N LEU A 161 8.91 7.58 -9.41
CA LEU A 161 8.42 6.21 -9.40
C LEU A 161 8.41 5.67 -7.97
N ILE A 162 7.28 5.11 -7.54
CA ILE A 162 7.15 4.42 -6.25
C ILE A 162 6.83 2.96 -6.52
N LEU A 163 7.70 2.07 -6.08
CA LEU A 163 7.55 0.63 -6.18
C LEU A 163 7.18 0.06 -4.81
N LEU A 164 6.04 -0.61 -4.74
CA LEU A 164 5.59 -1.33 -3.55
C LEU A 164 5.56 -2.81 -3.89
N GLY A 165 6.11 -3.65 -3.03
CA GLY A 165 6.14 -5.07 -3.32
C GLY A 165 6.54 -5.94 -2.14
N GLN A 166 6.54 -7.24 -2.39
CA GLN A 166 7.05 -8.23 -1.45
C GLN A 166 8.59 -8.25 -1.50
N LEU A 167 9.22 -9.05 -0.66
CA LEU A 167 10.68 -9.08 -0.54
C LEU A 167 11.38 -9.48 -1.83
N GLU A 168 10.71 -10.25 -2.69
CA GLU A 168 11.16 -10.65 -4.02
C GLU A 168 11.44 -9.45 -4.93
N LEU A 169 10.80 -8.31 -4.68
CA LEU A 169 11.07 -7.07 -5.39
C LEU A 169 12.51 -6.59 -5.18
N GLU A 170 13.10 -6.81 -4.01
CA GLU A 170 14.50 -6.48 -3.74
C GLU A 170 15.43 -7.23 -4.67
N HIS A 171 15.24 -8.55 -4.79
CA HIS A 171 16.03 -9.40 -5.69
C HIS A 171 15.83 -9.04 -7.16
N LEU A 172 14.58 -8.74 -7.54
CA LEU A 172 14.27 -8.31 -8.90
C LEU A 172 15.01 -7.02 -9.28
N VAL A 173 15.00 -6.03 -8.38
CA VAL A 173 15.70 -4.76 -8.57
C VAL A 173 17.23 -4.96 -8.56
N GLU A 174 17.75 -5.81 -7.70
CA GLU A 174 19.18 -6.14 -7.66
C GLU A 174 19.68 -6.77 -8.96
N GLY A 175 18.82 -7.53 -9.64
CA GLY A 175 19.12 -8.11 -10.97
C GLY A 175 19.17 -7.08 -12.10
N VAL A 176 18.78 -5.81 -11.87
CA VAL A 176 18.75 -4.73 -12.88
C VAL A 176 19.55 -3.54 -12.37
N GLU A 177 20.88 -3.60 -12.47
CA GLU A 177 21.81 -2.60 -11.90
C GLU A 177 21.43 -1.14 -12.25
N PRO A 178 21.05 -0.80 -13.50
CA PRO A 178 20.64 0.56 -13.82
C PRO A 178 19.36 1.04 -13.12
N LEU A 179 18.44 0.12 -12.76
CA LEU A 179 17.24 0.44 -11.98
C LEU A 179 17.62 0.63 -10.51
N LYS A 180 18.44 -0.27 -9.97
CA LYS A 180 18.93 -0.23 -8.59
C LYS A 180 19.60 1.10 -8.26
N GLN A 181 20.45 1.62 -9.16
CA GLN A 181 21.16 2.89 -8.98
C GLN A 181 20.24 4.12 -8.94
N ARG A 182 19.03 4.01 -9.51
CA ARG A 182 18.05 5.10 -9.54
C ARG A 182 17.07 5.11 -8.38
N ILE A 183 17.04 4.05 -7.59
CA ILE A 183 16.21 3.97 -6.38
C ILE A 183 16.93 4.70 -5.25
N ALA A 184 16.52 5.94 -5.02
CA ALA A 184 17.12 6.80 -4.00
C ALA A 184 16.70 6.43 -2.56
N ILE A 185 15.54 5.82 -2.40
CA ILE A 185 14.97 5.46 -1.11
C ILE A 185 14.55 3.99 -1.13
N LYS A 186 15.01 3.23 -0.16
CA LYS A 186 14.60 1.87 0.11
C LYS A 186 14.16 1.78 1.57
N TYR A 187 13.02 1.17 1.81
CA TYR A 187 12.55 0.94 3.16
C TYR A 187 11.78 -0.36 3.24
N ARG A 188 11.97 -1.09 4.32
CA ARG A 188 11.27 -2.34 4.59
C ARG A 188 10.21 -2.11 5.66
N LEU A 189 8.96 -2.33 5.29
CA LEU A 189 7.83 -2.22 6.19
C LEU A 189 7.75 -3.49 7.04
N ASN A 190 7.90 -3.32 8.35
CA ASN A 190 7.84 -4.40 9.32
C ASN A 190 6.40 -4.63 9.80
N HIS A 191 6.18 -5.77 10.46
CA HIS A 191 4.94 -6.07 11.16
C HIS A 191 4.75 -5.12 12.35
N LEU A 192 3.54 -5.04 12.87
CA LEU A 192 3.23 -4.29 14.07
C LEU A 192 3.89 -4.95 15.30
N SER A 193 4.38 -4.14 16.22
CA SER A 193 4.84 -4.64 17.51
C SER A 193 3.64 -5.03 18.40
N MET A 194 3.90 -5.73 19.49
CA MET A 194 2.85 -6.05 20.48
C MET A 194 2.11 -4.78 20.96
N GLN A 195 2.84 -3.71 21.25
CA GLN A 195 2.25 -2.43 21.67
C GLN A 195 1.41 -1.77 20.56
N ASP A 196 1.84 -1.93 19.31
CA ASP A 196 1.09 -1.43 18.17
C ASP A 196 -0.21 -2.19 17.93
N VAL A 197 -0.27 -3.51 18.26
CA VAL A 197 -1.48 -4.33 18.05
C VAL A 197 -2.64 -3.82 18.88
N ASP A 198 -2.45 -3.55 20.17
CA ASP A 198 -3.48 -2.96 21.02
C ASP A 198 -3.97 -1.63 20.45
N SER A 199 -3.04 -0.73 20.18
CA SER A 199 -3.35 0.59 19.61
C SER A 199 -4.03 0.48 18.23
N TYR A 200 -3.64 -0.48 17.40
CA TYR A 200 -4.23 -0.77 16.10
C TYR A 200 -5.67 -1.24 16.21
N VAL A 201 -5.93 -2.23 17.05
CA VAL A 201 -7.28 -2.77 17.31
C VAL A 201 -8.19 -1.66 17.85
N GLY A 202 -7.72 -0.92 18.86
CA GLY A 202 -8.46 0.20 19.44
C GLY A 202 -8.72 1.33 18.42
N HIS A 203 -7.77 1.63 17.54
CA HIS A 203 -7.96 2.60 16.46
C HIS A 203 -9.07 2.17 15.49
N ARG A 204 -9.07 0.91 15.05
CA ARG A 204 -10.08 0.40 14.12
C ARG A 204 -11.48 0.37 14.73
N LEU A 205 -11.61 -0.04 15.98
CA LEU A 205 -12.88 0.00 16.73
C LEU A 205 -13.42 1.42 16.86
N ARG A 206 -12.54 2.39 17.17
CA ARG A 206 -12.92 3.81 17.29
C ARG A 206 -13.43 4.37 15.96
N ILE A 207 -12.76 4.08 14.85
CA ILE A 207 -13.24 4.48 13.51
C ILE A 207 -14.58 3.82 13.18
N ALA A 208 -14.79 2.59 13.65
CA ALA A 208 -16.05 1.88 13.48
C ALA A 208 -17.18 2.34 14.41
N GLY A 209 -16.92 3.27 15.34
CA GLY A 209 -17.92 3.91 16.19
C GLY A 209 -17.93 3.44 17.66
N SER A 210 -17.07 2.51 18.06
CA SER A 210 -16.97 2.08 19.46
C SER A 210 -15.82 2.78 20.19
N ASN A 211 -16.10 3.31 21.38
CA ASN A 211 -15.11 3.89 22.27
C ASN A 211 -14.53 2.88 23.29
N GLN A 212 -15.07 1.67 23.31
CA GLN A 212 -14.63 0.60 24.23
C GLN A 212 -14.16 -0.59 23.40
N SER A 213 -13.05 -1.22 23.83
CA SER A 213 -12.60 -2.46 23.24
C SER A 213 -13.35 -3.64 23.87
N PRO A 214 -13.95 -4.50 23.07
CA PRO A 214 -14.53 -5.75 23.58
C PRO A 214 -13.46 -6.79 23.93
N PHE A 215 -12.21 -6.61 23.50
CA PHE A 215 -11.10 -7.54 23.74
C PHE A 215 -10.48 -7.31 25.13
N SER A 216 -10.16 -8.39 25.84
CA SER A 216 -9.34 -8.33 27.06
C SER A 216 -7.86 -8.16 26.71
N ASP A 217 -7.03 -7.79 27.69
CA ASP A 217 -5.57 -7.68 27.48
C ASP A 217 -4.96 -9.03 27.08
N GLU A 218 -5.41 -10.12 27.69
CA GLU A 218 -4.97 -11.49 27.35
C GLU A 218 -5.42 -11.89 25.93
N ALA A 219 -6.59 -11.40 25.47
CA ALA A 219 -7.03 -11.60 24.09
C ALA A 219 -6.11 -10.88 23.09
N LEU A 220 -5.71 -9.65 23.39
CA LEU A 220 -4.78 -8.87 22.54
C LEU A 220 -3.39 -9.52 22.49
N GLU A 221 -2.91 -10.06 23.63
CA GLU A 221 -1.67 -10.84 23.66
C GLU A 221 -1.76 -12.10 22.79
N ALA A 222 -2.88 -12.82 22.87
CA ALA A 222 -3.11 -14.01 22.06
C ALA A 222 -3.20 -13.65 20.56
N ILE A 223 -3.88 -12.56 20.20
CA ILE A 223 -3.95 -12.06 18.81
C ILE A 223 -2.53 -11.80 18.29
N TYR A 224 -1.69 -11.10 19.05
CA TYR A 224 -0.30 -10.90 18.65
C TYR A 224 0.49 -12.20 18.51
N ALA A 225 0.35 -13.12 19.46
CA ALA A 225 1.04 -14.41 19.43
C ALA A 225 0.70 -15.23 18.19
N CYS A 226 -0.59 -15.24 17.79
CA CYS A 226 -1.08 -15.96 16.61
C CYS A 226 -0.65 -15.27 15.29
N THR A 227 -0.79 -13.95 15.22
CA THR A 227 -0.65 -13.20 13.97
C THR A 227 0.74 -12.63 13.72
N GLN A 228 1.63 -12.66 14.72
CA GLN A 228 2.96 -12.05 14.69
C GLN A 228 2.95 -10.58 14.23
N GLY A 229 1.84 -9.88 14.52
CA GLY A 229 1.67 -8.47 14.19
C GLY A 229 1.37 -8.19 12.70
N ILE A 230 0.94 -9.18 11.91
CA ILE A 230 0.55 -8.98 10.51
C ILE A 230 -0.86 -8.36 10.47
N PRO A 231 -1.04 -7.11 9.97
CA PRO A 231 -2.32 -6.41 10.02
C PRO A 231 -3.50 -7.17 9.40
N ARG A 232 -3.28 -7.88 8.29
CA ARG A 232 -4.33 -8.69 7.65
C ARG A 232 -4.80 -9.83 8.53
N ASP A 233 -3.87 -10.51 9.18
CA ASP A 233 -4.18 -11.66 10.02
C ASP A 233 -4.82 -11.20 11.34
N ILE A 234 -4.38 -10.05 11.88
CA ILE A 234 -5.04 -9.39 13.01
C ILE A 234 -6.50 -9.09 12.67
N ASN A 235 -6.75 -8.52 11.48
CA ASN A 235 -8.12 -8.22 11.05
C ASN A 235 -8.97 -9.49 10.96
N ASN A 236 -8.47 -10.53 10.29
CA ASN A 236 -9.19 -11.79 10.15
C ASN A 236 -9.52 -12.39 11.51
N LEU A 237 -8.55 -12.43 12.41
CA LEU A 237 -8.72 -13.01 13.73
C LEU A 237 -9.66 -12.18 14.61
N CYS A 238 -9.53 -10.87 14.63
CA CYS A 238 -10.42 -9.97 15.38
C CYS A 238 -11.87 -10.07 14.87
N ASP A 239 -12.09 -10.05 13.55
CA ASP A 239 -13.43 -10.15 12.97
C ASP A 239 -14.07 -11.49 13.33
N ARG A 240 -13.33 -12.59 13.21
CA ARG A 240 -13.78 -13.93 13.57
C ARG A 240 -14.11 -14.04 15.07
N SER A 241 -13.24 -13.50 15.94
CA SER A 241 -13.46 -13.51 17.39
C SER A 241 -14.71 -12.72 17.79
N LEU A 242 -14.95 -11.56 17.16
CA LEU A 242 -16.18 -10.79 17.39
C LEU A 242 -17.43 -11.55 16.96
N LEU A 243 -17.36 -12.27 15.84
CA LEU A 243 -18.47 -13.08 15.34
C LEU A 243 -18.74 -14.28 16.27
N SER A 244 -17.71 -15.03 16.67
CA SER A 244 -17.84 -16.18 17.59
C SER A 244 -18.45 -15.75 18.93
N ALA A 245 -17.91 -14.70 19.55
CA ALA A 245 -18.44 -14.17 20.80
C ALA A 245 -19.91 -13.72 20.69
N TYR A 246 -20.28 -13.08 19.57
CA TYR A 246 -21.69 -12.73 19.30
C TYR A 246 -22.59 -13.96 19.20
N LEU A 247 -22.18 -15.02 18.50
CA LEU A 247 -22.97 -16.25 18.33
C LEU A 247 -23.18 -16.98 19.65
N GLU A 248 -22.22 -16.91 20.55
CA GLU A 248 -22.27 -17.51 21.89
C GLU A 248 -22.85 -16.55 22.96
N ASN A 249 -23.27 -15.35 22.56
CA ASN A 249 -23.79 -14.33 23.46
C ASN A 249 -22.80 -13.93 24.59
N ILE A 250 -21.52 -13.89 24.26
CA ILE A 250 -20.41 -13.46 25.14
C ILE A 250 -20.25 -11.94 25.05
N GLU A 251 -20.19 -11.28 26.21
CA GLU A 251 -20.08 -9.80 26.28
C GLU A 251 -18.65 -9.27 26.16
N ARG A 252 -17.63 -10.15 26.29
CA ARG A 252 -16.21 -9.77 26.22
C ARG A 252 -15.39 -10.87 25.58
N VAL A 253 -14.61 -10.52 24.58
CA VAL A 253 -13.67 -11.44 23.91
C VAL A 253 -12.45 -11.65 24.80
N ASP A 254 -12.30 -12.84 25.33
CA ASP A 254 -11.13 -13.27 26.09
C ASP A 254 -10.17 -14.13 25.23
N LYS A 255 -9.11 -14.61 25.85
CA LYS A 255 -8.14 -15.48 25.20
C LYS A 255 -8.75 -16.75 24.62
N ALA A 256 -9.72 -17.37 25.32
CA ALA A 256 -10.30 -18.64 24.88
C ALA A 256 -11.05 -18.47 23.56
N VAL A 257 -11.84 -17.40 23.42
CA VAL A 257 -12.53 -17.04 22.17
C VAL A 257 -11.54 -16.79 21.03
N VAL A 258 -10.42 -16.13 21.30
CA VAL A 258 -9.37 -15.88 20.29
C VAL A 258 -8.71 -17.18 19.87
N ASP A 259 -8.35 -18.06 20.80
CA ASP A 259 -7.70 -19.33 20.52
C ASP A 259 -8.63 -20.24 19.66
N GLU A 260 -9.94 -20.28 19.96
CA GLU A 260 -10.93 -21.00 19.16
C GLU A 260 -11.08 -20.40 17.75
N ALA A 261 -11.25 -19.08 17.67
CA ALA A 261 -11.35 -18.38 16.39
C ALA A 261 -10.11 -18.58 15.51
N TRP A 262 -8.93 -18.73 16.12
CA TRP A 262 -7.69 -19.02 15.38
C TRP A 262 -7.67 -20.43 14.81
N GLN A 263 -8.16 -21.42 15.56
CA GLN A 263 -8.26 -22.81 15.05
C GLN A 263 -9.20 -22.91 13.84
N ASP A 264 -10.25 -22.11 13.81
CA ASP A 264 -11.19 -22.05 12.69
C ASP A 264 -10.61 -21.39 11.41
N LEU A 265 -9.52 -20.66 11.53
CA LEU A 265 -8.85 -19.98 10.42
C LEU A 265 -7.73 -20.81 9.78
N LEU A 266 -7.25 -21.87 10.44
CA LEU A 266 -6.20 -22.79 9.98
C LEU A 266 -6.77 -23.88 9.07
#